data_19acabf83eab9c34fb8f0de606190c3a
#
_entry.id   19acabf83eab9c34fb8f0de606190c3a
#
_cell.length_a   1.000
_cell.length_b   1.000
_cell.length_c   1.000
_cell.angle_alpha   90.00
_cell.angle_beta   90.00
_cell.angle_gamma   90.00
#
_symmetry.space_group_name_H-M   'P 1'
#
loop_
_entity.id
_entity.type
_entity.pdbx_description
1 polymer ?
#
loop_
_entity_poly.entity_id
_entity_poly.type
_entity_poly.pdbx_seq_one_letter_code
_entity_poly.pdbx_strand_id
1 'polypeptide(L)'
;SENYNTVMQQLNPDSRLNIFQVEEFDIPTMLTIKKKIDDGEWVFIAGDRTPLTGQARTVEVTFFGRTAHFPIGPYMLAQGLGCPVKLMFSYCDYFAPGKPVFFEVETFTDRVTLGRAERAAKLQAYAQQFATALEQQVAKAPFQWFNFHDFWAEPTKI
;
A
#
# COMPACT_ATOMS: atom_id res chain seq x y z
N SER A 1 -3.35 -7.58 -15.88
CA SER A 1 -2.03 -7.88 -15.28
C SER A 1 -1.11 -8.65 -16.22
N GLU A 2 -1.58 -9.66 -16.95
CA GLU A 2 -0.74 -10.47 -17.86
C GLU A 2 0.05 -9.62 -18.88
N ASN A 3 -0.58 -8.64 -19.52
CA ASN A 3 0.09 -7.78 -20.50
C ASN A 3 1.21 -6.94 -19.85
N TYR A 4 1.02 -6.45 -18.62
CA TYR A 4 2.03 -5.66 -17.93
C TYR A 4 3.22 -6.53 -17.50
N ASN A 5 2.96 -7.70 -16.94
CA ASN A 5 4.01 -8.65 -16.56
C ASN A 5 4.83 -9.09 -17.78
N THR A 6 4.16 -9.33 -18.91
CA THR A 6 4.83 -9.68 -20.18
C THR A 6 5.74 -8.53 -20.66
N VAL A 7 5.26 -7.30 -20.64
CA VAL A 7 6.07 -6.12 -21.03
C VAL A 7 7.26 -5.93 -20.09
N MET A 8 7.06 -6.06 -18.77
CA MET A 8 8.17 -5.94 -17.79
C MET A 8 9.22 -7.03 -17.97
N GLN A 9 8.82 -8.26 -18.27
CA GLN A 9 9.76 -9.36 -18.57
C GLN A 9 10.52 -9.14 -19.89
N GLN A 10 9.89 -8.52 -20.90
CA GLN A 10 10.57 -8.16 -22.14
C GLN A 10 11.60 -7.05 -21.92
N LEU A 11 11.30 -6.07 -21.06
CA LEU A 11 12.21 -4.97 -20.74
C LEU A 11 13.37 -5.40 -19.83
N ASN A 12 13.11 -6.31 -18.93
CA ASN A 12 14.10 -6.87 -18.01
C ASN A 12 13.81 -8.35 -17.77
N PRO A 13 14.43 -9.26 -18.55
CA PRO A 13 14.24 -10.72 -18.42
C PRO A 13 14.59 -11.28 -17.04
N ASP A 14 15.46 -10.62 -16.30
CA ASP A 14 15.87 -11.01 -14.95
C ASP A 14 14.90 -10.51 -13.87
N SER A 15 13.91 -9.70 -14.25
CA SER A 15 12.90 -9.19 -13.32
C SER A 15 12.01 -10.32 -12.82
N ARG A 16 12.03 -10.55 -11.51
CA ARG A 16 11.12 -11.48 -10.81
C ARG A 16 9.87 -10.79 -10.27
N LEU A 17 9.58 -9.56 -10.74
CA LEU A 17 8.42 -8.81 -10.30
C LEU A 17 7.15 -9.45 -10.84
N ASN A 18 6.24 -9.86 -9.94
CA ASN A 18 4.91 -10.32 -10.26
C ASN A 18 3.88 -9.29 -9.79
N ILE A 19 3.05 -8.78 -10.71
CA ILE A 19 1.99 -7.83 -10.37
C ILE A 19 0.66 -8.57 -10.34
N PHE A 20 -0.01 -8.47 -9.21
CA PHE A 20 -1.37 -8.98 -8.99
C PHE A 20 -2.35 -7.80 -8.97
N GLN A 21 -3.52 -7.98 -9.58
CA GLN A 21 -4.61 -7.02 -9.44
C GLN A 21 -5.36 -7.28 -8.13
N VAL A 22 -5.85 -6.22 -7.50
CA VAL A 22 -6.55 -6.34 -6.19
C VAL A 22 -7.83 -7.16 -6.32
N GLU A 23 -8.45 -7.13 -7.49
CA GLU A 23 -9.66 -7.90 -7.81
C GLU A 23 -9.42 -9.42 -7.92
N GLU A 24 -8.16 -9.83 -8.07
CA GLU A 24 -7.75 -11.22 -8.20
C GLU A 24 -7.43 -11.89 -6.85
N PHE A 25 -7.69 -11.21 -5.72
CA PHE A 25 -7.39 -11.75 -4.38
C PHE A 25 -8.43 -12.77 -3.91
N ASP A 26 -8.42 -13.93 -4.53
CA ASP A 26 -9.14 -15.13 -4.08
C ASP A 26 -8.27 -15.99 -3.12
N ILE A 27 -8.85 -17.07 -2.60
CA ILE A 27 -8.14 -17.96 -1.66
C ILE A 27 -6.90 -18.60 -2.31
N PRO A 28 -6.92 -19.13 -3.56
CA PRO A 28 -5.73 -19.64 -4.23
C PRO A 28 -4.61 -18.62 -4.37
N THR A 29 -4.93 -17.39 -4.77
CA THR A 29 -3.97 -16.28 -4.87
C THR A 29 -3.35 -15.95 -3.51
N MET A 30 -4.16 -15.90 -2.45
CA MET A 30 -3.66 -15.67 -1.08
C MET A 30 -2.69 -16.78 -0.63
N LEU A 31 -2.95 -18.03 -0.93
CA LEU A 31 -2.06 -19.15 -0.60
C LEU A 31 -0.75 -19.06 -1.39
N THR A 32 -0.82 -18.67 -2.67
CA THR A 32 0.36 -18.46 -3.51
C THR A 32 1.25 -17.36 -2.94
N ILE A 33 0.65 -16.21 -2.59
CA ILE A 33 1.37 -15.08 -1.99
C ILE A 33 1.97 -15.47 -0.63
N LYS A 34 1.21 -16.20 0.20
CA LYS A 34 1.68 -16.68 1.50
C LYS A 34 2.93 -17.55 1.33
N LYS A 35 2.91 -18.49 0.38
CA LYS A 35 4.07 -19.33 0.09
C LYS A 35 5.29 -18.50 -0.31
N LYS A 36 5.12 -17.50 -1.19
CA LYS A 36 6.21 -16.61 -1.60
C LYS A 36 6.82 -15.86 -0.43
N ILE A 37 5.99 -15.36 0.51
CA ILE A 37 6.47 -14.72 1.74
C ILE A 37 7.25 -15.72 2.60
N ASP A 38 6.77 -16.96 2.75
CA ASP A 38 7.46 -18.00 3.51
C ASP A 38 8.81 -18.39 2.85
N ASP A 39 8.90 -18.26 1.54
CA ASP A 39 10.13 -18.44 0.74
C ASP A 39 11.07 -17.20 0.79
N GLY A 40 10.70 -16.13 1.56
CA GLY A 40 11.50 -14.92 1.75
C GLY A 40 11.26 -13.82 0.71
N GLU A 41 10.23 -13.93 -0.12
CA GLU A 41 9.86 -12.88 -1.06
C GLU A 41 9.08 -11.73 -0.36
N TRP A 42 9.08 -10.57 -0.98
CA TRP A 42 8.38 -9.38 -0.48
C TRP A 42 7.12 -9.11 -1.30
N VAL A 43 6.08 -8.64 -0.62
CA VAL A 43 4.86 -8.16 -1.26
C VAL A 43 4.73 -6.66 -1.00
N PHE A 44 4.59 -5.88 -2.08
CA PHE A 44 4.43 -4.44 -2.03
C PHE A 44 2.98 -4.08 -2.38
N ILE A 45 2.39 -3.17 -1.62
CA ILE A 45 1.05 -2.65 -1.86
C ILE A 45 1.02 -1.16 -1.56
N ALA A 46 0.36 -0.37 -2.43
CA ALA A 46 0.13 1.03 -2.16
C ALA A 46 -0.91 1.20 -1.04
N GLY A 47 -0.55 1.91 0.02
CA GLY A 47 -1.41 2.10 1.19
C GLY A 47 -2.35 3.32 1.09
N ASP A 48 -2.09 4.22 0.15
CA ASP A 48 -2.82 5.48 -0.06
C ASP A 48 -3.75 5.45 -1.29
N ARG A 49 -3.84 4.33 -2.00
CA ARG A 49 -4.62 4.21 -3.24
C ARG A 49 -5.87 3.39 -3.02
N THR A 50 -7.01 3.98 -3.38
CA THR A 50 -8.27 3.26 -3.47
C THR A 50 -8.46 2.74 -4.90
N PRO A 51 -8.97 1.52 -5.11
CA PRO A 51 -9.35 1.06 -6.44
C PRO A 51 -10.34 2.02 -7.10
N LEU A 52 -10.16 2.27 -8.40
CA LEU A 52 -11.06 3.12 -9.19
C LEU A 52 -12.40 2.44 -9.50
N THR A 53 -12.43 1.11 -9.43
CA THR A 53 -13.61 0.29 -9.73
C THR A 53 -14.01 -0.52 -8.51
N GLY A 54 -15.31 -0.63 -8.27
CA GLY A 54 -15.88 -1.38 -7.16
C GLY A 54 -16.05 -0.58 -5.87
N GLN A 55 -16.68 -1.18 -4.86
CA GLN A 55 -16.86 -0.58 -3.54
C GLN A 55 -15.56 -0.69 -2.75
N ALA A 56 -14.67 0.27 -2.91
CA ALA A 56 -13.48 0.38 -2.07
C ALA A 56 -13.90 0.57 -0.61
N ARG A 57 -13.56 -0.39 0.25
CA ARG A 57 -13.76 -0.24 1.69
C ARG A 57 -12.66 0.65 2.24
N THR A 58 -13.07 1.77 2.83
CA THR A 58 -12.17 2.76 3.43
C THR A 58 -12.49 2.99 4.89
N VAL A 59 -11.59 3.63 5.58
CA VAL A 59 -11.78 4.21 6.91
C VAL A 59 -11.37 5.68 6.88
N GLU A 60 -12.04 6.48 7.70
CA GLU A 60 -11.71 7.89 7.86
C GLU A 60 -10.47 8.04 8.75
N VAL A 61 -9.58 8.94 8.34
CA VAL A 61 -8.39 9.34 9.09
C VAL A 61 -8.22 10.84 9.01
N THR A 62 -7.47 11.42 9.93
CA THR A 62 -6.99 12.79 9.80
C THR A 62 -5.69 12.77 8.99
N PHE A 63 -5.65 13.52 7.89
CA PHE A 63 -4.49 13.65 7.01
C PHE A 63 -4.32 15.11 6.59
N PHE A 64 -3.21 15.72 6.97
CA PHE A 64 -2.95 17.18 6.87
C PHE A 64 -4.09 18.03 7.46
N GLY A 65 -4.59 17.64 8.64
CA GLY A 65 -5.64 18.35 9.36
C GLY A 65 -7.03 18.24 8.73
N ARG A 66 -7.22 17.42 7.69
CA ARG A 66 -8.51 17.20 7.01
C ARG A 66 -8.89 15.72 7.10
N THR A 67 -10.18 15.43 7.04
CA THR A 67 -10.65 14.04 6.91
C THR A 67 -10.29 13.51 5.52
N ALA A 68 -9.68 12.32 5.49
CA ALA A 68 -9.38 11.59 4.27
C ALA A 68 -9.79 10.12 4.41
N HIS A 69 -9.96 9.42 3.28
CA HIS A 69 -10.43 8.04 3.24
C HIS A 69 -9.30 7.12 2.76
N PHE A 70 -8.78 6.29 3.69
CA PHE A 70 -7.72 5.35 3.40
C PHE A 70 -8.26 3.93 3.22
N PRO A 71 -7.71 3.15 2.27
CA PRO A 71 -8.20 1.79 1.99
C PRO A 71 -7.88 0.85 3.14
N ILE A 72 -8.79 -0.08 3.45
CA ILE A 72 -8.56 -1.13 4.45
C ILE A 72 -7.91 -2.39 3.85
N GLY A 73 -7.86 -2.50 2.53
CA GLY A 73 -7.33 -3.66 1.81
C GLY A 73 -5.95 -4.11 2.26
N PRO A 74 -4.95 -3.20 2.39
CA PRO A 74 -3.61 -3.55 2.85
C PRO A 74 -3.59 -4.26 4.21
N TYR A 75 -4.39 -3.79 5.17
CA TYR A 75 -4.45 -4.39 6.52
C TYR A 75 -5.16 -5.74 6.54
N MET A 76 -6.21 -5.88 5.71
CA MET A 76 -6.91 -7.15 5.54
C MET A 76 -6.00 -8.21 4.90
N LEU A 77 -5.24 -7.81 3.89
CA LEU A 77 -4.24 -8.66 3.25
C LEU A 77 -3.16 -9.08 4.25
N ALA A 78 -2.56 -8.12 4.95
CA ALA A 78 -1.52 -8.38 5.94
C ALA A 78 -1.99 -9.31 7.08
N GLN A 79 -3.24 -9.14 7.55
CA GLN A 79 -3.85 -10.06 8.51
C GLN A 79 -3.94 -11.48 7.95
N GLY A 80 -4.42 -11.63 6.71
CA GLY A 80 -4.57 -12.94 6.07
C GLY A 80 -3.23 -13.65 5.85
N LEU A 81 -2.19 -12.89 5.51
CA LEU A 81 -0.84 -13.40 5.30
C LEU A 81 -0.10 -13.68 6.61
N GLY A 82 -0.45 -12.98 7.69
CA GLY A 82 0.14 -13.18 9.02
C GLY A 82 1.63 -12.86 9.10
N CYS A 83 2.13 -11.98 8.24
CA CYS A 83 3.53 -11.56 8.16
C CYS A 83 3.77 -10.18 8.78
N PRO A 84 5.03 -9.84 9.11
CA PRO A 84 5.42 -8.49 9.49
C PRO A 84 5.13 -7.49 8.35
N VAL A 85 4.76 -6.26 8.73
CA VAL A 85 4.52 -5.16 7.80
C VAL A 85 5.59 -4.10 7.99
N LYS A 86 6.16 -3.66 6.90
CA LYS A 86 7.11 -2.55 6.83
C LYS A 86 6.50 -1.42 6.00
N LEU A 87 6.77 -0.19 6.37
CA LEU A 87 6.55 0.96 5.48
C LEU A 87 7.82 1.19 4.69
N MET A 88 7.67 1.43 3.41
CA MET A 88 8.78 1.78 2.53
C MET A 88 8.43 3.06 1.79
N PHE A 89 9.26 4.06 1.95
CA PHE A 89 9.16 5.34 1.26
C PHE A 89 10.41 5.56 0.42
N SER A 90 10.23 6.22 -0.72
CA SER A 90 11.35 6.61 -1.57
C SER A 90 11.23 8.06 -1.97
N TYR A 91 12.33 8.77 -1.93
CA TYR A 91 12.42 10.15 -2.37
C TYR A 91 13.83 10.47 -2.91
N CYS A 92 13.95 11.55 -3.64
CA CYS A 92 15.23 12.09 -4.08
C CYS A 92 15.29 13.59 -3.75
N ASP A 93 16.47 14.08 -3.39
CA ASP A 93 16.64 15.52 -3.08
C ASP A 93 16.42 16.37 -4.33
N TYR A 94 16.63 15.77 -5.50
CA TYR A 94 16.58 16.49 -6.76
C TYR A 94 16.24 15.55 -7.93
N PHE A 95 15.25 15.92 -8.75
CA PHE A 95 14.92 15.19 -9.98
C PHE A 95 15.94 15.50 -11.09
N ALA A 96 17.09 14.83 -11.05
CA ALA A 96 18.10 14.92 -12.08
C ALA A 96 18.73 13.55 -12.35
N PRO A 97 19.13 13.27 -13.61
CA PRO A 97 19.84 12.04 -13.94
C PRO A 97 21.08 11.83 -13.05
N GLY A 98 21.26 10.63 -12.54
CA GLY A 98 22.42 10.27 -11.72
C GLY A 98 22.37 10.74 -10.26
N LYS A 99 21.29 11.36 -9.80
CA LYS A 99 21.10 11.67 -8.38
C LYS A 99 20.61 10.46 -7.60
N PRO A 100 21.04 10.30 -6.34
CA PRO A 100 20.64 9.17 -5.52
C PRO A 100 19.14 9.22 -5.21
N VAL A 101 18.52 8.05 -5.16
CA VAL A 101 17.19 7.83 -4.60
C VAL A 101 17.39 7.26 -3.21
N PHE A 102 16.78 7.88 -2.22
CA PHE A 102 16.78 7.41 -0.84
C PHE A 102 15.60 6.49 -0.61
N PHE A 103 15.82 5.43 0.13
CA PHE A 103 14.80 4.51 0.58
C PHE A 103 14.79 4.49 2.11
N GLU A 104 13.65 4.81 2.70
CA GLU A 104 13.42 4.64 4.13
C GLU A 104 12.52 3.43 4.33
N VAL A 105 12.96 2.50 5.17
CA VAL A 105 12.19 1.30 5.53
C VAL A 105 12.07 1.26 7.04
N GLU A 106 10.83 1.28 7.54
CA GLU A 106 10.55 1.22 8.97
C GLU A 106 9.58 0.08 9.32
N THR A 107 9.66 -0.43 10.53
CA THR A 107 8.71 -1.44 11.00
C THR A 107 7.39 -0.77 11.35
N PHE A 108 6.34 -1.18 10.65
CA PHE A 108 4.98 -0.74 10.95
C PHE A 108 4.36 -1.58 12.07
N THR A 109 4.39 -2.88 11.93
CA THR A 109 3.94 -3.85 12.94
C THR A 109 4.49 -5.24 12.64
N ASP A 110 4.76 -6.01 13.67
CA ASP A 110 5.18 -7.41 13.49
C ASP A 110 4.02 -8.29 13.01
N ARG A 111 2.78 -7.91 13.32
CA ARG A 111 1.60 -8.62 12.85
C ARG A 111 0.35 -7.74 12.94
N VAL A 112 -0.41 -7.70 11.85
CA VAL A 112 -1.76 -7.11 11.87
C VAL A 112 -2.72 -8.07 12.55
N THR A 113 -3.43 -7.59 13.59
CA THR A 113 -4.43 -8.36 14.31
C THR A 113 -5.76 -7.62 14.34
N LEU A 114 -6.78 -8.19 13.70
CA LEU A 114 -8.12 -7.61 13.58
C LEU A 114 -9.14 -8.53 14.25
N GLY A 115 -9.19 -8.51 15.58
CA GLY A 115 -10.20 -9.23 16.36
C GLY A 115 -11.62 -8.80 15.96
N ARG A 116 -12.58 -9.72 15.97
CA ARG A 116 -13.95 -9.46 15.48
C ARG A 116 -14.62 -8.26 16.18
N ALA A 117 -14.48 -8.16 17.51
CA ALA A 117 -15.09 -7.10 18.31
C ALA A 117 -14.44 -5.72 18.10
N GLU A 118 -13.12 -5.68 17.79
CA GLU A 118 -12.33 -4.44 17.71
C GLU A 118 -11.92 -4.08 16.28
N ARG A 119 -12.42 -4.83 15.29
CA ARG A 119 -11.95 -4.73 13.89
C ARG A 119 -12.00 -3.31 13.36
N ALA A 120 -13.13 -2.61 13.53
CA ALA A 120 -13.29 -1.25 13.00
C ALA A 120 -12.30 -0.27 13.65
N ALA A 121 -12.18 -0.30 14.97
CA ALA A 121 -11.27 0.58 15.70
C ALA A 121 -9.79 0.30 15.35
N LYS A 122 -9.41 -0.98 15.21
CA LYS A 122 -8.04 -1.35 14.84
C LYS A 122 -7.71 -0.98 13.39
N LEU A 123 -8.65 -1.16 12.47
CA LEU A 123 -8.46 -0.71 11.08
C LEU A 123 -8.23 0.79 11.00
N GLN A 124 -9.04 1.58 11.72
CA GLN A 124 -8.86 3.02 11.80
C GLN A 124 -7.53 3.39 12.44
N ALA A 125 -7.12 2.72 13.52
CA ALA A 125 -5.84 2.97 14.19
C ALA A 125 -4.65 2.68 13.27
N TYR A 126 -4.63 1.55 12.55
CA TYR A 126 -3.60 1.25 11.56
C TYR A 126 -3.58 2.26 10.41
N ALA A 127 -4.75 2.62 9.88
CA ALA A 127 -4.83 3.60 8.81
C ALA A 127 -4.35 4.99 9.26
N GLN A 128 -4.68 5.42 10.49
CA GLN A 128 -4.18 6.68 11.05
C GLN A 128 -2.67 6.64 11.28
N GLN A 129 -2.12 5.54 11.76
CA GLN A 129 -0.67 5.38 11.92
C GLN A 129 0.04 5.52 10.57
N PHE A 130 -0.47 4.86 9.52
CA PHE A 130 0.08 4.99 8.17
C PHE A 130 -0.08 6.41 7.62
N ALA A 131 -1.24 7.05 7.79
CA ALA A 131 -1.47 8.42 7.36
C ALA A 131 -0.48 9.38 8.00
N THR A 132 -0.22 9.24 9.30
CA THR A 132 0.77 10.06 10.03
C THR A 132 2.19 9.84 9.49
N ALA A 133 2.59 8.60 9.22
CA ALA A 133 3.89 8.31 8.61
C ALA A 133 4.00 8.90 7.19
N LEU A 134 2.94 8.79 6.40
CA LEU A 134 2.89 9.39 5.06
C LEU A 134 2.98 10.92 5.10
N GLU A 135 2.28 11.58 6.04
CA GLU A 135 2.41 13.04 6.24
C GLU A 135 3.85 13.48 6.46
N GLN A 136 4.57 12.75 7.32
CA GLN A 136 5.98 13.04 7.60
C GLN A 136 6.85 12.92 6.36
N GLN A 137 6.58 11.93 5.51
CA GLN A 137 7.34 11.76 4.26
C GLN A 137 6.96 12.80 3.21
N VAL A 138 5.67 13.10 3.06
CA VAL A 138 5.21 14.18 2.16
C VAL A 138 5.78 15.53 2.58
N ALA A 139 5.89 15.81 3.89
CA ALA A 139 6.51 17.04 4.38
C ALA A 139 7.98 17.17 4.00
N LYS A 140 8.74 16.04 3.91
CA LYS A 140 10.15 16.03 3.46
C LYS A 140 10.26 16.33 1.95
N ALA A 141 9.35 15.79 1.15
CA ALA A 141 9.42 15.87 -0.31
C ALA A 141 8.03 16.09 -0.94
N PRO A 142 7.41 17.27 -0.74
CA PRO A 142 6.00 17.50 -1.06
C PRO A 142 5.69 17.37 -2.56
N PHE A 143 6.65 17.65 -3.43
CA PHE A 143 6.47 17.52 -4.88
C PHE A 143 6.69 16.09 -5.41
N GLN A 144 6.94 15.12 -4.54
CA GLN A 144 7.19 13.72 -4.91
C GLN A 144 6.07 12.77 -4.49
N TRP A 145 5.03 13.28 -3.86
CA TRP A 145 3.80 12.55 -3.63
C TRP A 145 2.84 12.82 -4.79
N PHE A 146 2.93 11.97 -5.82
CA PHE A 146 2.17 12.12 -7.06
C PHE A 146 0.72 11.70 -6.86
N ASN A 147 -0.12 12.69 -6.55
CA ASN A 147 -1.55 12.53 -6.36
C ASN A 147 -2.29 13.51 -7.29
N PHE A 148 -2.88 12.99 -8.37
CA PHE A 148 -3.49 13.77 -9.44
C PHE A 148 -5.03 13.71 -9.41
N HIS A 149 -5.63 13.43 -8.26
CA HIS A 149 -7.08 13.44 -8.03
C HIS A 149 -7.40 14.15 -6.73
N ASP A 150 -8.67 14.48 -6.50
CA ASP A 150 -9.09 15.05 -5.21
C ASP A 150 -9.04 13.98 -4.13
N PHE A 151 -7.92 13.97 -3.38
CA PHE A 151 -7.63 12.97 -2.36
C PHE A 151 -8.58 13.06 -1.16
N TRP A 152 -9.14 14.24 -0.91
CA TRP A 152 -10.07 14.50 0.19
C TRP A 152 -11.54 14.46 -0.23
N ALA A 153 -11.83 14.13 -1.48
CA ALA A 153 -13.20 13.94 -1.92
C ALA A 153 -13.85 12.75 -1.17
N GLU A 154 -15.14 12.93 -0.88
CA GLU A 154 -15.93 11.82 -0.34
C GLU A 154 -15.93 10.63 -1.32
N PRO A 155 -15.81 9.39 -0.83
CA PRO A 155 -15.90 8.22 -1.69
C PRO A 155 -17.25 8.23 -2.42
N THR A 156 -17.22 8.12 -3.72
CA THR A 156 -18.45 8.07 -4.52
C THR A 156 -19.26 6.85 -4.10
N LYS A 157 -20.39 7.07 -3.47
CA LYS A 157 -21.38 6.01 -3.22
C LYS A 157 -22.05 5.69 -4.56
N ILE A 158 -21.68 4.58 -5.16
CA ILE A 158 -22.36 4.01 -6.32
C ILE A 158 -23.49 3.09 -5.84
#